data_64eaa623e2c446c712aee4b7b9f96789
#
_entry.id   64eaa623e2c446c712aee4b7b9f96789
#
_cell.length_a   1.000
_cell.length_b   1.000
_cell.length_c   1.000
_cell.angle_alpha   90.00
_cell.angle_beta   90.00
_cell.angle_gamma   90.00
#
_symmetry.space_group_name_H-M   'P 1'
#
loop_
_entity.id
_entity.type
_entity.pdbx_description
1 polymer ?
#
loop_
_entity_poly.entity_id
_entity_poly.type
_entity_poly.pdbx_seq_one_letter_code
_entity_poly.pdbx_strand_id
1 'polypeptide(L)'
;MRITEKVQRRVKNVIICLTIICLTPLIEKGRTISGAHTANAFAGTELICAIDLGNEMYSSYGLETGLNYRLMGEFAKDNNCNVTIVAANRHDNYTDSLLNGSIDILITHDKEVNGAKVLCDINESSSWVMSSSDPAKIRQMNSWISHIKTTPEYKTISDLYSGSFNPHKKADAGITTTTISPYDSIIRKYAKTLGWDWRMVAAVIYQESKFSIGSSSARGAQGLMQVMPQTGKIYGIDNLLVPEQNILAGTSHLKRLQKMFSKYDLTEEELVKFTLAAYNAGEGRIMDCRNLAENKGYDNSRWEEITKVIPLMREDSILQEECVKLGKFQGHETIDYIESVMSHYKAICQICPTSF
;
A
#
# COMPACT_ATOMS: atom_id res chain seq x y z
N MET A 1 10.45 37.18 -0.66
CA MET A 1 9.13 37.13 -1.36
C MET A 1 9.11 36.22 -2.62
N ARG A 2 10.27 35.87 -3.23
CA ARG A 2 10.31 34.95 -4.41
C ARG A 2 10.32 33.45 -4.06
N ILE A 3 10.64 33.08 -2.83
CA ILE A 3 10.70 31.66 -2.40
C ILE A 3 9.27 31.10 -2.20
N THR A 4 8.35 31.92 -1.73
CA THR A 4 6.96 31.53 -1.47
C THR A 4 6.15 31.23 -2.73
N GLU A 5 6.41 31.93 -3.83
CA GLU A 5 5.72 31.68 -5.11
C GLU A 5 6.19 30.38 -5.81
N LYS A 6 7.46 30.04 -5.66
CA LYS A 6 8.02 28.80 -6.22
C LYS A 6 7.49 27.57 -5.50
N VAL A 7 7.31 27.67 -4.18
CA VAL A 7 6.70 26.62 -3.35
C VAL A 7 5.19 26.49 -3.62
N GLN A 8 4.48 27.60 -3.76
CA GLN A 8 3.04 27.57 -4.06
C GLN A 8 2.73 27.05 -5.47
N ARG A 9 3.61 27.30 -6.45
CA ARG A 9 3.48 26.77 -7.80
C ARG A 9 3.73 25.26 -7.86
N ARG A 10 4.63 24.74 -7.00
CA ARG A 10 4.90 23.31 -6.84
C ARG A 10 3.71 22.54 -6.28
N VAL A 11 2.90 23.17 -5.43
CA VAL A 11 1.73 22.55 -4.76
C VAL A 11 0.48 22.52 -5.64
N LYS A 12 0.35 23.44 -6.59
CA LYS A 12 -0.91 23.63 -7.36
C LYS A 12 -1.14 22.65 -8.51
N ASN A 13 -0.11 21.98 -9.01
CA ASN A 13 -0.21 21.14 -10.20
C ASN A 13 -0.21 19.64 -9.93
N VAL A 14 -0.14 19.24 -8.68
CA VAL A 14 -0.12 17.82 -8.34
C VAL A 14 -1.08 17.61 -7.18
N ILE A 15 -2.18 16.90 -7.40
CA ILE A 15 -3.01 16.36 -6.32
C ILE A 15 -2.19 15.21 -5.73
N ILE A 16 -1.29 15.56 -4.85
CA ILE A 16 -0.41 14.62 -4.16
C ILE A 16 -0.84 14.60 -2.70
N CYS A 17 -1.15 13.41 -2.19
CA CYS A 17 -1.23 13.21 -0.75
C CYS A 17 0.18 13.31 -0.17
N LEU A 18 0.48 14.41 0.50
CA LEU A 18 1.77 14.70 1.12
C LEU A 18 1.76 14.27 2.58
N THR A 19 2.66 13.39 2.98
CA THR A 19 3.02 13.22 4.39
C THR A 19 4.52 13.27 4.57
N ILE A 20 4.94 14.09 5.51
CA ILE A 20 6.35 14.19 5.94
C ILE A 20 6.62 13.01 6.85
N ILE A 21 7.56 12.15 6.46
CA ILE A 21 8.08 11.11 7.36
C ILE A 21 9.08 11.80 8.29
N CYS A 22 8.63 12.26 9.45
CA CYS A 22 9.50 12.60 10.54
C CYS A 22 10.01 11.30 11.17
N LEU A 23 11.13 10.79 10.69
CA LEU A 23 11.91 9.79 11.41
C LEU A 23 12.59 10.50 12.57
N THR A 24 11.99 10.48 13.78
CA THR A 24 12.71 10.83 15.00
C THR A 24 13.87 9.85 15.14
N PRO A 25 15.12 10.32 15.25
CA PRO A 25 16.26 9.44 15.45
C PRO A 25 16.13 8.80 16.83
N LEU A 26 15.87 7.49 16.88
CA LEU A 26 16.27 6.68 18.00
C LEU A 26 17.80 6.71 18.00
N ILE A 27 18.36 7.43 18.96
CA ILE A 27 19.81 7.58 19.15
C ILE A 27 20.38 6.21 19.50
N GLU A 28 20.85 5.46 18.50
CA GLU A 28 21.83 4.41 18.68
C GLU A 28 23.22 4.96 18.36
N LYS A 29 24.07 4.91 19.37
CA LYS A 29 25.47 5.31 19.32
C LYS A 29 26.24 4.56 18.25
N GLY A 30 26.87 5.30 17.37
CA GLY A 30 28.17 4.93 16.79
C GLY A 30 28.15 4.21 15.45
N ARG A 31 28.09 4.98 14.35
CA ARG A 31 28.87 4.68 13.15
C ARG A 31 29.39 5.99 12.56
N THR A 32 30.59 6.36 13.01
CA THR A 32 31.38 7.38 12.31
C THR A 32 32.06 6.72 11.12
N ILE A 33 31.62 7.06 9.92
CA ILE A 33 32.38 6.81 8.69
C ILE A 33 33.55 7.78 8.69
N SER A 34 34.73 7.28 9.03
CA SER A 34 36.02 8.01 8.91
C SER A 34 36.43 8.05 7.45
N GLY A 35 36.05 9.07 6.75
CA GLY A 35 36.52 9.42 5.42
C GLY A 35 36.33 10.90 5.21
N ALA A 36 37.34 11.58 4.62
CA ALA A 36 37.49 13.00 4.47
C ALA A 36 36.19 13.81 4.47
N HIS A 37 36.09 14.83 5.32
CA HIS A 37 34.93 15.70 5.50
C HIS A 37 34.50 16.38 4.18
N THR A 38 33.87 15.67 3.27
CA THR A 38 33.02 16.31 2.28
C THR A 38 31.75 16.71 2.98
N ALA A 39 31.42 18.00 2.97
CA ALA A 39 30.17 18.49 3.55
C ALA A 39 29.01 17.62 3.05
N ASN A 40 28.15 17.13 3.96
CA ASN A 40 26.99 16.33 3.58
C ASN A 40 26.03 17.19 2.74
N ALA A 41 25.97 16.94 1.44
CA ALA A 41 25.21 17.72 0.47
C ALA A 41 23.68 17.60 0.69
N PHE A 42 23.23 16.64 1.51
CA PHE A 42 21.83 16.41 1.81
C PHE A 42 21.41 16.87 3.20
N ALA A 43 22.36 17.17 4.10
CA ALA A 43 22.03 17.49 5.50
C ALA A 43 21.06 18.66 5.61
N GLY A 44 19.95 18.45 6.31
CA GLY A 44 18.90 19.44 6.53
C GLY A 44 18.07 19.78 5.28
N THR A 45 18.20 19.02 4.18
CA THR A 45 17.39 19.24 2.98
C THR A 45 16.07 18.48 3.05
N GLU A 46 15.06 19.00 2.34
CA GLU A 46 13.81 18.31 2.05
C GLU A 46 13.84 17.86 0.59
N LEU A 47 13.67 16.57 0.36
CA LEU A 47 13.67 15.94 -0.95
C LEU A 47 12.28 15.41 -1.29
N ILE A 48 11.91 15.51 -2.56
CA ILE A 48 10.72 14.87 -3.10
C ILE A 48 11.17 13.70 -3.99
N CYS A 49 10.80 12.49 -3.60
CA CYS A 49 11.11 11.28 -4.34
C CYS A 49 9.83 10.73 -4.97
N ALA A 50 9.77 10.68 -6.31
CA ALA A 50 8.72 10.00 -7.01
C ALA A 50 9.11 8.54 -7.29
N ILE A 51 8.21 7.62 -7.00
CA ILE A 51 8.39 6.20 -7.33
C ILE A 51 7.44 5.86 -8.48
N ASP A 52 8.00 5.52 -9.64
CA ASP A 52 7.25 5.00 -10.77
C ASP A 52 6.80 3.58 -10.47
N LEU A 53 5.49 3.40 -10.45
CA LEU A 53 4.85 2.14 -10.10
C LEU A 53 4.69 1.19 -11.30
N GLY A 54 5.15 1.63 -12.49
CA GLY A 54 5.12 0.86 -13.72
C GLY A 54 3.71 0.57 -14.25
N ASN A 55 3.66 -0.06 -15.45
CA ASN A 55 2.41 -0.41 -16.14
C ASN A 55 1.74 -1.69 -15.64
N GLU A 56 2.39 -2.44 -14.75
CA GLU A 56 1.94 -3.76 -14.36
C GLU A 56 1.36 -3.72 -12.93
N MET A 57 0.08 -3.42 -12.85
CA MET A 57 -0.68 -3.29 -11.60
C MET A 57 -0.63 -4.52 -10.67
N TYR A 58 -0.16 -5.65 -11.16
CA TYR A 58 -0.12 -6.93 -10.45
C TYR A 58 1.13 -7.75 -10.76
N SER A 59 2.23 -7.10 -11.11
CA SER A 59 3.45 -7.81 -11.46
C SER A 59 4.09 -8.48 -10.25
N SER A 60 4.96 -9.44 -10.54
CA SER A 60 5.82 -10.14 -9.59
C SER A 60 6.69 -9.21 -8.72
N TYR A 61 6.73 -7.94 -9.02
CA TYR A 61 7.60 -6.89 -8.44
C TYR A 61 6.94 -6.07 -7.31
N GLY A 62 5.77 -6.47 -6.83
CA GLY A 62 5.03 -5.71 -5.80
C GLY A 62 5.83 -5.42 -4.53
N LEU A 63 6.70 -6.34 -4.12
CA LEU A 63 7.59 -6.13 -2.98
C LEU A 63 8.78 -5.20 -3.30
N GLU A 64 9.24 -5.09 -4.56
CA GLU A 64 10.36 -4.22 -4.93
C GLU A 64 10.08 -2.73 -4.70
N THR A 65 8.85 -2.30 -4.93
CA THR A 65 8.43 -0.93 -4.59
C THR A 65 8.64 -0.67 -3.11
N GLY A 66 8.34 -1.65 -2.26
CA GLY A 66 8.60 -1.61 -0.82
C GLY A 66 10.09 -1.57 -0.48
N LEU A 67 10.95 -2.28 -1.22
CA LEU A 67 12.40 -2.22 -1.06
C LEU A 67 12.92 -0.80 -1.30
N ASN A 68 12.55 -0.20 -2.43
CA ASN A 68 12.97 1.17 -2.76
C ASN A 68 12.45 2.19 -1.73
N TYR A 69 11.21 2.05 -1.27
CA TYR A 69 10.66 2.85 -0.19
C TYR A 69 11.50 2.71 1.10
N ARG A 70 11.83 1.49 1.49
CA ARG A 70 12.64 1.22 2.69
C ARG A 70 14.05 1.79 2.58
N LEU A 71 14.71 1.55 1.44
CA LEU A 71 16.07 2.05 1.21
C LEU A 71 16.12 3.58 1.16
N MET A 72 15.09 4.25 0.62
CA MET A 72 14.99 5.71 0.64
C MET A 72 14.86 6.23 2.07
N GLY A 73 14.14 5.53 2.94
CA GLY A 73 14.07 5.84 4.38
C GLY A 73 15.43 5.70 5.09
N GLU A 74 16.20 4.65 4.79
CA GLU A 74 17.56 4.49 5.34
C GLU A 74 18.50 5.58 4.80
N PHE A 75 18.41 5.92 3.51
CA PHE A 75 19.15 7.04 2.93
C PHE A 75 18.88 8.36 3.67
N ALA A 76 17.61 8.67 3.90
CA ALA A 76 17.20 9.89 4.59
C ALA A 76 17.79 9.96 6.01
N LYS A 77 17.72 8.84 6.74
CA LYS A 77 18.28 8.70 8.08
C LYS A 77 19.80 8.91 8.10
N ASP A 78 20.52 8.21 7.21
CA ASP A 78 21.99 8.24 7.17
C ASP A 78 22.53 9.61 6.73
N ASN A 79 21.76 10.34 5.94
CA ASN A 79 22.17 11.65 5.42
C ASN A 79 21.54 12.84 6.14
N ASN A 80 20.80 12.58 7.23
CA ASN A 80 20.12 13.62 8.02
C ASN A 80 19.30 14.59 7.16
N CYS A 81 18.49 14.02 6.26
CA CYS A 81 17.56 14.76 5.40
C CYS A 81 16.15 14.20 5.53
N ASN A 82 15.16 14.99 5.07
CA ASN A 82 13.78 14.56 4.99
C ASN A 82 13.45 14.16 3.54
N VAL A 83 12.71 13.06 3.36
CA VAL A 83 12.26 12.62 2.04
C VAL A 83 10.74 12.45 2.07
N THR A 84 10.07 13.17 1.19
CA THR A 84 8.66 12.96 0.88
C THR A 84 8.54 12.04 -0.32
N ILE A 85 7.91 10.87 -0.14
CA ILE A 85 7.73 9.89 -1.21
C ILE A 85 6.33 10.06 -1.82
N VAL A 86 6.29 10.16 -3.15
CA VAL A 86 5.06 10.32 -3.93
C VAL A 86 4.96 9.20 -4.97
N ALA A 87 3.72 8.78 -5.27
CA ALA A 87 3.47 7.86 -6.38
C ALA A 87 3.58 8.62 -7.70
N ALA A 88 4.33 8.05 -8.62
CA ALA A 88 4.32 8.49 -9.99
C ALA A 88 3.05 7.93 -10.68
N ASN A 89 2.11 8.81 -11.05
CA ASN A 89 0.92 8.43 -11.80
C ASN A 89 1.24 8.33 -13.30
N ARG A 90 0.59 7.41 -14.01
CA ARG A 90 0.81 7.12 -15.45
C ARG A 90 0.66 8.31 -16.40
N HIS A 91 -0.02 9.37 -15.97
CA HIS A 91 -0.36 10.51 -16.81
C HIS A 91 0.59 11.71 -16.63
N ASP A 92 1.49 11.65 -15.65
CA ASP A 92 2.40 12.75 -15.37
C ASP A 92 3.77 12.47 -15.99
N ASN A 93 4.35 13.44 -16.66
CA ASN A 93 5.71 13.33 -17.17
C ASN A 93 6.71 13.60 -16.04
N TYR A 94 7.08 12.54 -15.33
CA TYR A 94 8.00 12.63 -14.20
C TYR A 94 9.44 12.98 -14.62
N THR A 95 9.81 12.68 -15.85
CA THR A 95 11.10 13.15 -16.41
C THR A 95 11.12 14.67 -16.45
N ASP A 96 10.07 15.31 -16.96
CA ASP A 96 9.98 16.77 -16.96
C ASP A 96 9.94 17.33 -15.54
N SER A 97 9.26 16.67 -14.61
CA SER A 97 9.21 17.04 -13.20
C SER A 97 10.58 16.96 -12.53
N LEU A 98 11.40 15.96 -12.90
CA LEU A 98 12.77 15.82 -12.44
C LEU A 98 13.67 16.93 -13.03
N LEU A 99 13.55 17.20 -14.33
CA LEU A 99 14.39 18.19 -15.02
C LEU A 99 14.06 19.62 -14.60
N ASN A 100 12.80 19.93 -14.33
CA ASN A 100 12.39 21.26 -13.84
C ASN A 100 12.54 21.43 -12.32
N GLY A 101 12.97 20.37 -11.61
CA GLY A 101 13.21 20.38 -10.16
C GLY A 101 11.92 20.38 -9.32
N SER A 102 10.79 19.91 -9.84
CA SER A 102 9.58 19.69 -9.07
C SER A 102 9.69 18.42 -8.20
N ILE A 103 10.50 17.46 -8.64
CA ILE A 103 10.98 16.32 -7.85
C ILE A 103 12.50 16.30 -7.86
N ASP A 104 13.11 15.71 -6.85
CA ASP A 104 14.57 15.64 -6.69
C ASP A 104 15.10 14.27 -7.13
N ILE A 105 14.32 13.21 -6.90
CA ILE A 105 14.66 11.82 -7.21
C ILE A 105 13.49 11.16 -7.92
N LEU A 106 13.78 10.43 -8.98
CA LEU A 106 12.85 9.53 -9.64
C LEU A 106 13.35 8.09 -9.48
N ILE A 107 12.52 7.21 -8.97
CA ILE A 107 12.77 5.75 -8.96
C ILE A 107 11.91 5.15 -10.06
N THR A 108 12.56 4.57 -11.07
CA THR A 108 11.90 4.06 -12.29
C THR A 108 12.48 2.73 -12.73
N HIS A 109 11.75 2.00 -13.56
CA HIS A 109 12.23 0.82 -14.26
C HIS A 109 13.03 1.17 -15.52
N ASP A 110 12.98 2.43 -15.96
CA ASP A 110 13.75 2.89 -17.11
C ASP A 110 15.25 2.97 -16.76
N LYS A 111 16.07 2.39 -17.64
CA LYS A 111 17.54 2.40 -17.48
C LYS A 111 18.20 3.65 -18.09
N GLU A 112 17.45 4.41 -18.88
CA GLU A 112 17.91 5.65 -19.48
C GLU A 112 16.82 6.73 -19.33
N VAL A 113 17.18 7.87 -18.79
CA VAL A 113 16.30 9.03 -18.66
C VAL A 113 17.02 10.23 -19.28
N ASN A 114 16.50 10.71 -20.41
CA ASN A 114 17.11 11.81 -21.15
C ASN A 114 17.23 13.08 -20.30
N GLY A 115 18.43 13.68 -20.29
CA GLY A 115 18.69 14.91 -19.55
C GLY A 115 18.93 14.73 -18.05
N ALA A 116 18.82 13.52 -17.54
CA ALA A 116 19.05 13.20 -16.13
C ALA A 116 20.21 12.21 -15.96
N LYS A 117 20.75 12.13 -14.74
CA LYS A 117 21.79 11.18 -14.37
C LYS A 117 21.19 9.99 -13.67
N VAL A 118 21.28 8.83 -14.32
CA VAL A 118 21.00 7.55 -13.68
C VAL A 118 22.11 7.27 -12.68
N LEU A 119 21.71 6.92 -11.46
CA LEU A 119 22.60 6.53 -10.38
C LEU A 119 22.93 5.03 -10.49
N CYS A 120 23.78 4.55 -9.58
CA CYS A 120 24.01 3.11 -9.46
C CYS A 120 22.71 2.38 -9.22
N ASP A 121 22.44 1.31 -9.97
CA ASP A 121 21.26 0.48 -9.79
C ASP A 121 21.19 -0.10 -8.37
N ILE A 122 20.04 -0.04 -7.76
CA ILE A 122 19.77 -0.71 -6.49
C ILE A 122 19.66 -2.21 -6.70
N ASN A 123 18.90 -2.62 -7.72
CA ASN A 123 18.71 -3.99 -8.17
C ASN A 123 18.58 -4.02 -9.70
N GLU A 124 18.30 -5.19 -10.28
CA GLU A 124 18.19 -5.35 -11.74
C GLU A 124 16.96 -4.66 -12.35
N SER A 125 15.95 -4.35 -11.53
CA SER A 125 14.63 -3.90 -11.99
C SER A 125 14.32 -2.44 -11.69
N SER A 126 15.10 -1.76 -10.85
CA SER A 126 14.85 -0.35 -10.55
C SER A 126 16.11 0.51 -10.56
N SER A 127 15.97 1.67 -11.18
CA SER A 127 17.02 2.70 -11.27
C SER A 127 16.61 3.94 -10.48
N TRP A 128 17.53 4.50 -9.71
CA TRP A 128 17.36 5.79 -9.07
C TRP A 128 17.97 6.87 -9.97
N VAL A 129 17.22 7.93 -10.20
CA VAL A 129 17.58 8.96 -11.17
C VAL A 129 17.53 10.33 -10.51
N MET A 130 18.51 11.16 -10.75
CA MET A 130 18.56 12.56 -10.31
C MET A 130 18.83 13.49 -11.48
N SER A 131 18.37 14.75 -11.37
CA SER A 131 18.81 15.80 -12.31
C SER A 131 20.32 15.97 -12.26
N SER A 132 20.94 16.19 -13.40
CA SER A 132 22.40 16.37 -13.52
C SER A 132 22.92 17.69 -12.95
N SER A 133 22.05 18.54 -12.42
CA SER A 133 22.38 19.91 -11.97
C SER A 133 23.24 19.99 -10.69
N ASP A 134 23.33 18.91 -9.89
CA ASP A 134 24.11 18.87 -8.65
C ASP A 134 25.06 17.67 -8.59
N PRO A 135 26.29 17.82 -9.11
CA PRO A 135 27.26 16.73 -9.11
C PRO A 135 27.71 16.27 -7.71
N ALA A 136 27.59 17.12 -6.69
CA ALA A 136 27.95 16.74 -5.32
C ALA A 136 26.92 15.76 -4.73
N LYS A 137 25.64 16.05 -4.87
CA LYS A 137 24.55 15.15 -4.46
C LYS A 137 24.60 13.83 -5.23
N ILE A 138 24.83 13.86 -6.54
CA ILE A 138 24.96 12.66 -7.35
C ILE A 138 26.10 11.76 -6.84
N ARG A 139 27.28 12.32 -6.58
CA ARG A 139 28.41 11.54 -6.04
C ARG A 139 28.10 10.95 -4.68
N GLN A 140 27.49 11.71 -3.78
CA GLN A 140 27.14 11.25 -2.45
C GLN A 140 26.09 10.13 -2.49
N MET A 141 25.04 10.29 -3.29
CA MET A 141 24.01 9.26 -3.48
C MET A 141 24.63 7.97 -4.04
N ASN A 142 25.45 8.06 -5.09
CA ASN A 142 26.14 6.89 -5.65
C ASN A 142 27.06 6.20 -4.63
N SER A 143 27.77 7.00 -3.83
CA SER A 143 28.63 6.46 -2.77
C SER A 143 27.80 5.73 -1.72
N TRP A 144 26.67 6.30 -1.31
CA TRP A 144 25.76 5.65 -0.36
C TRP A 144 25.17 4.36 -0.93
N ILE A 145 24.66 4.39 -2.18
CA ILE A 145 24.12 3.18 -2.83
C ILE A 145 25.18 2.08 -2.90
N SER A 146 26.40 2.43 -3.33
CA SER A 146 27.49 1.46 -3.41
C SER A 146 27.87 0.89 -2.06
N HIS A 147 27.86 1.71 -1.02
CA HIS A 147 28.16 1.30 0.35
C HIS A 147 27.07 0.42 0.93
N ILE A 148 25.80 0.83 0.89
CA ILE A 148 24.70 0.09 1.49
C ILE A 148 24.60 -1.33 0.91
N LYS A 149 24.81 -1.50 -0.39
CA LYS A 149 24.80 -2.81 -1.07
C LYS A 149 25.85 -3.79 -0.53
N THR A 150 26.91 -3.32 0.11
CA THR A 150 27.94 -4.17 0.71
C THR A 150 27.63 -4.55 2.17
N THR A 151 26.58 -3.99 2.76
CA THR A 151 26.26 -4.21 4.17
C THR A 151 25.39 -5.44 4.40
N PRO A 152 25.51 -6.12 5.57
CA PRO A 152 24.60 -7.19 5.95
C PRO A 152 23.15 -6.71 6.08
N GLU A 153 22.96 -5.45 6.45
CA GLU A 153 21.65 -4.80 6.56
C GLU A 153 20.93 -4.78 5.21
N TYR A 154 21.63 -4.42 4.13
CA TYR A 154 21.05 -4.46 2.79
C TYR A 154 20.59 -5.86 2.41
N LYS A 155 21.41 -6.88 2.69
CA LYS A 155 21.03 -8.26 2.41
C LYS A 155 19.75 -8.64 3.17
N THR A 156 19.70 -8.32 4.45
CA THR A 156 18.51 -8.58 5.30
C THR A 156 17.26 -7.89 4.75
N ILE A 157 17.40 -6.61 4.39
CA ILE A 157 16.29 -5.83 3.80
C ILE A 157 15.91 -6.44 2.44
N SER A 158 16.88 -6.66 1.56
CA SER A 158 16.63 -7.20 0.23
C SER A 158 15.93 -8.56 0.28
N ASP A 159 16.36 -9.46 1.17
CA ASP A 159 15.76 -10.78 1.34
C ASP A 159 14.28 -10.71 1.78
N LEU A 160 13.91 -9.70 2.60
CA LEU A 160 12.52 -9.47 3.00
C LEU A 160 11.62 -9.03 1.85
N TYR A 161 12.19 -8.33 0.88
CA TYR A 161 11.46 -7.79 -0.27
C TYR A 161 11.69 -8.60 -1.56
N SER A 162 12.54 -9.62 -1.53
CA SER A 162 12.80 -10.46 -2.69
C SER A 162 11.74 -11.54 -2.88
N GLY A 163 11.35 -11.75 -4.11
CA GLY A 163 10.48 -12.85 -4.52
C GLY A 163 8.98 -12.56 -4.42
N SER A 164 8.21 -13.41 -5.07
CA SER A 164 6.74 -13.37 -4.99
C SER A 164 6.27 -14.23 -3.82
N PHE A 165 5.63 -13.63 -2.82
CA PHE A 165 4.94 -14.38 -1.79
C PHE A 165 3.67 -15.00 -2.38
N ASN A 166 3.56 -16.34 -2.28
CA ASN A 166 2.33 -17.05 -2.63
C ASN A 166 2.01 -18.05 -1.52
N PRO A 167 0.97 -17.77 -0.70
CA PRO A 167 0.64 -18.60 0.45
C PRO A 167 0.20 -20.01 0.03
N HIS A 168 -0.51 -20.16 -1.09
CA HIS A 168 -0.98 -21.47 -1.57
C HIS A 168 0.18 -22.36 -1.98
N LYS A 169 1.12 -21.85 -2.80
CA LYS A 169 2.30 -22.62 -3.19
C LYS A 169 3.13 -23.07 -2.00
N LYS A 170 3.25 -22.20 -0.97
CA LYS A 170 3.95 -22.55 0.27
C LYS A 170 3.20 -23.60 1.08
N ALA A 171 1.88 -23.47 1.19
CA ALA A 171 1.03 -24.43 1.89
C ALA A 171 1.08 -25.82 1.19
N ASP A 172 0.95 -25.86 -0.12
CA ASP A 172 1.03 -27.09 -0.92
C ASP A 172 2.40 -27.78 -0.79
N ALA A 173 3.46 -26.98 -0.64
CA ALA A 173 4.82 -27.49 -0.42
C ALA A 173 5.10 -27.86 1.06
N GLY A 174 4.15 -27.68 1.98
CA GLY A 174 4.33 -27.93 3.41
C GLY A 174 5.34 -26.99 4.08
N ILE A 175 5.59 -25.81 3.49
CA ILE A 175 6.56 -24.85 4.01
C ILE A 175 5.90 -24.03 5.12
N THR A 176 6.55 -23.99 6.30
CA THR A 176 6.14 -23.11 7.39
C THR A 176 7.09 -21.92 7.51
N THR A 177 6.54 -20.79 7.97
CA THR A 177 7.29 -19.55 8.18
C THR A 177 6.75 -18.78 9.38
N THR A 178 7.58 -17.95 9.98
CA THR A 178 7.17 -17.02 11.03
C THR A 178 6.89 -15.61 10.47
N THR A 179 7.29 -15.38 9.22
CA THR A 179 7.18 -14.08 8.54
C THR A 179 6.46 -14.25 7.21
N ILE A 180 5.42 -13.46 6.98
CA ILE A 180 4.63 -13.44 5.73
C ILE A 180 5.08 -12.28 4.84
N SER A 181 5.31 -11.12 5.45
CA SER A 181 5.66 -9.89 4.74
C SER A 181 6.55 -8.98 5.59
N PRO A 182 7.19 -7.96 4.97
CA PRO A 182 7.92 -6.93 5.71
C PRO A 182 7.03 -6.08 6.64
N TYR A 183 5.71 -6.20 6.50
CA TYR A 183 4.72 -5.39 7.21
C TYR A 183 4.07 -6.10 8.40
N ASP A 184 4.48 -7.31 8.72
CA ASP A 184 3.83 -8.15 9.74
C ASP A 184 3.69 -7.48 11.11
N SER A 185 4.71 -6.72 11.55
CA SER A 185 4.66 -5.99 12.82
C SER A 185 3.56 -4.92 12.84
N ILE A 186 3.42 -4.20 11.73
CA ILE A 186 2.39 -3.17 11.56
C ILE A 186 1.01 -3.84 11.44
N ILE A 187 0.90 -4.91 10.67
CA ILE A 187 -0.34 -5.68 10.51
C ILE A 187 -0.81 -6.20 11.86
N ARG A 188 0.06 -6.81 12.67
CA ARG A 188 -0.27 -7.30 14.02
C ARG A 188 -0.76 -6.18 14.94
N LYS A 189 -0.10 -5.00 14.91
CA LYS A 189 -0.49 -3.82 15.70
C LYS A 189 -1.94 -3.41 15.42
N TYR A 190 -2.30 -3.25 14.17
CA TYR A 190 -3.63 -2.76 13.79
C TYR A 190 -4.70 -3.85 13.75
N ALA A 191 -4.36 -5.09 13.46
CA ALA A 191 -5.25 -6.23 13.59
C ALA A 191 -5.75 -6.40 15.04
N LYS A 192 -4.87 -6.22 16.03
CA LYS A 192 -5.24 -6.20 17.45
C LYS A 192 -6.28 -5.12 17.76
N THR A 193 -6.13 -3.93 17.17
CA THR A 193 -7.09 -2.82 17.35
C THR A 193 -8.44 -3.14 16.70
N LEU A 194 -8.44 -3.82 15.57
CA LEU A 194 -9.63 -4.29 14.87
C LEU A 194 -10.31 -5.45 15.63
N GLY A 195 -9.56 -6.24 16.39
CA GLY A 195 -10.03 -7.44 17.09
C GLY A 195 -10.00 -8.68 16.18
N TRP A 196 -9.23 -8.65 15.10
CA TRP A 196 -9.09 -9.78 14.18
C TRP A 196 -7.76 -10.51 14.35
N ASP A 197 -7.72 -11.75 13.93
CA ASP A 197 -6.46 -12.44 13.69
C ASP A 197 -5.66 -11.65 12.65
N TRP A 198 -4.40 -11.35 12.95
CA TRP A 198 -3.54 -10.59 12.05
C TRP A 198 -3.35 -11.26 10.69
N ARG A 199 -3.45 -12.59 10.62
CA ARG A 199 -3.37 -13.37 9.39
C ARG A 199 -4.58 -13.12 8.47
N MET A 200 -5.74 -12.79 9.04
CA MET A 200 -6.91 -12.34 8.28
C MET A 200 -6.64 -10.99 7.63
N VAL A 201 -6.07 -10.03 8.37
CA VAL A 201 -5.68 -8.73 7.81
C VAL A 201 -4.60 -8.90 6.74
N ALA A 202 -3.63 -9.81 6.95
CA ALA A 202 -2.62 -10.15 5.96
C ALA A 202 -3.24 -10.76 4.69
N ALA A 203 -4.28 -11.59 4.82
CA ALA A 203 -5.03 -12.16 3.69
C ALA A 203 -5.76 -11.07 2.89
N VAL A 204 -6.35 -10.08 3.57
CA VAL A 204 -6.96 -8.91 2.92
C VAL A 204 -5.90 -8.14 2.13
N ILE A 205 -4.76 -7.80 2.74
CA ILE A 205 -3.67 -7.07 2.07
C ILE A 205 -3.14 -7.88 0.87
N TYR A 206 -3.01 -9.19 1.03
CA TYR A 206 -2.60 -10.05 -0.08
C TYR A 206 -3.61 -10.04 -1.23
N GLN A 207 -4.91 -10.05 -0.95
CA GLN A 207 -5.95 -9.93 -1.96
C GLN A 207 -5.93 -8.56 -2.65
N GLU A 208 -5.76 -7.49 -1.89
CA GLU A 208 -5.82 -6.11 -2.39
C GLU A 208 -4.60 -5.72 -3.24
N SER A 209 -3.39 -6.09 -2.81
CA SER A 209 -2.17 -5.56 -3.41
C SER A 209 -1.03 -6.56 -3.59
N LYS A 210 -1.15 -7.80 -3.11
CA LYS A 210 -0.02 -8.75 -2.99
C LYS A 210 1.15 -8.16 -2.20
N PHE A 211 0.85 -7.36 -1.18
CA PHE A 211 1.80 -6.57 -0.37
C PHE A 211 2.54 -5.47 -1.13
N SER A 212 2.02 -5.00 -2.27
CA SER A 212 2.62 -3.88 -3.01
C SER A 212 2.14 -2.54 -2.45
N ILE A 213 3.08 -1.72 -1.94
CA ILE A 213 2.76 -0.37 -1.48
C ILE A 213 2.40 0.57 -2.64
N GLY A 214 2.90 0.28 -3.83
CA GLY A 214 2.69 1.09 -5.02
C GLY A 214 1.44 0.73 -5.80
N SER A 215 0.67 -0.23 -5.34
CA SER A 215 -0.54 -0.67 -6.03
C SER A 215 -1.58 0.45 -6.11
N SER A 216 -2.09 0.71 -7.30
CA SER A 216 -3.22 1.63 -7.50
C SER A 216 -4.23 1.04 -8.47
N SER A 217 -5.52 1.19 -8.17
CA SER A 217 -6.59 0.73 -9.03
C SER A 217 -7.00 1.81 -10.04
N ALA A 218 -7.70 1.39 -11.12
CA ALA A 218 -8.28 2.32 -12.10
C ALA A 218 -9.29 3.32 -11.46
N ARG A 219 -9.85 2.98 -10.30
CA ARG A 219 -10.76 3.85 -9.53
C ARG A 219 -10.01 4.76 -8.54
N GLY A 220 -8.67 4.67 -8.47
CA GLY A 220 -7.82 5.51 -7.61
C GLY A 220 -7.62 4.98 -6.19
N ALA A 221 -7.97 3.72 -5.90
CA ALA A 221 -7.60 3.09 -4.63
C ALA A 221 -6.07 2.88 -4.58
N GLN A 222 -5.44 3.00 -3.40
CA GLN A 222 -3.99 3.07 -3.28
C GLN A 222 -3.44 2.18 -2.15
N GLY A 223 -2.24 1.67 -2.38
CA GLY A 223 -1.40 1.04 -1.37
C GLY A 223 -1.82 -0.36 -0.95
N LEU A 224 -1.29 -0.82 0.17
CA LEU A 224 -1.39 -2.19 0.67
C LEU A 224 -2.83 -2.71 0.80
N MET A 225 -3.74 -1.88 1.30
CA MET A 225 -5.14 -2.23 1.53
C MET A 225 -6.08 -1.57 0.51
N GLN A 226 -5.56 -1.04 -0.60
CA GLN A 226 -6.34 -0.39 -1.66
C GLN A 226 -7.38 0.60 -1.11
N VAL A 227 -6.92 1.53 -0.30
CA VAL A 227 -7.77 2.54 0.33
C VAL A 227 -8.03 3.68 -0.66
N MET A 228 -9.29 4.10 -0.77
CA MET A 228 -9.63 5.29 -1.54
C MET A 228 -9.11 6.55 -0.85
N PRO A 229 -8.58 7.55 -1.58
CA PRO A 229 -8.07 8.79 -0.98
C PRO A 229 -9.09 9.51 -0.09
N GLN A 230 -10.36 9.50 -0.48
CA GLN A 230 -11.43 10.09 0.35
C GLN A 230 -11.61 9.33 1.67
N THR A 231 -11.49 8.00 1.64
CA THR A 231 -11.54 7.16 2.85
C THR A 231 -10.34 7.44 3.74
N GLY A 232 -9.12 7.58 3.17
CA GLY A 232 -7.93 7.98 3.91
C GLY A 232 -8.15 9.29 4.68
N LYS A 233 -8.70 10.31 4.02
CA LYS A 233 -8.99 11.62 4.64
C LYS A 233 -9.94 11.54 5.82
N ILE A 234 -10.93 10.64 5.81
CA ILE A 234 -11.84 10.43 6.95
C ILE A 234 -11.05 10.04 8.21
N TYR A 235 -9.95 9.34 8.04
CA TYR A 235 -9.08 8.88 9.14
C TYR A 235 -7.85 9.78 9.35
N GLY A 236 -7.80 10.96 8.71
CA GLY A 236 -6.68 11.92 8.84
C GLY A 236 -5.41 11.45 8.13
N ILE A 237 -5.55 10.61 7.10
CA ILE A 237 -4.44 10.06 6.33
C ILE A 237 -4.38 10.73 4.96
N ASP A 238 -3.27 11.39 4.68
CA ASP A 238 -3.03 12.09 3.41
C ASP A 238 -2.13 11.31 2.46
N ASN A 239 -1.24 10.45 2.97
CA ASN A 239 -0.33 9.65 2.13
C ASN A 239 -0.56 8.15 2.31
N LEU A 240 -1.29 7.57 1.36
CA LEU A 240 -1.60 6.14 1.35
C LEU A 240 -0.46 5.24 0.85
N LEU A 241 0.68 5.81 0.45
CA LEU A 241 1.89 5.03 0.12
C LEU A 241 2.72 4.69 1.36
N VAL A 242 2.50 5.39 2.48
CA VAL A 242 3.15 5.05 3.75
C VAL A 242 2.49 3.78 4.30
N PRO A 243 3.22 2.66 4.43
CA PRO A 243 2.64 1.37 4.83
C PRO A 243 1.82 1.45 6.12
N GLU A 244 2.34 2.10 7.16
CA GLU A 244 1.64 2.23 8.43
C GLU A 244 0.35 3.04 8.31
N GLN A 245 0.38 4.13 7.57
CA GLN A 245 -0.80 4.98 7.35
C GLN A 245 -1.87 4.27 6.53
N ASN A 246 -1.46 3.52 5.51
CA ASN A 246 -2.36 2.74 4.68
C ASN A 246 -3.06 1.64 5.49
N ILE A 247 -2.31 0.86 6.26
CA ILE A 247 -2.86 -0.20 7.11
C ILE A 247 -3.75 0.40 8.21
N LEU A 248 -3.37 1.53 8.81
CA LEU A 248 -4.22 2.24 9.77
C LEU A 248 -5.55 2.67 9.13
N ALA A 249 -5.53 3.28 7.95
CA ALA A 249 -6.74 3.71 7.26
C ALA A 249 -7.65 2.52 6.91
N GLY A 250 -7.08 1.46 6.30
CA GLY A 250 -7.83 0.27 5.89
C GLY A 250 -8.43 -0.48 7.09
N THR A 251 -7.67 -0.70 8.15
CA THR A 251 -8.16 -1.37 9.36
C THR A 251 -9.18 -0.53 10.13
N SER A 252 -9.02 0.80 10.13
CA SER A 252 -10.02 1.71 10.73
C SER A 252 -11.33 1.67 9.94
N HIS A 253 -11.25 1.56 8.61
CA HIS A 253 -12.43 1.41 7.77
C HIS A 253 -13.12 0.07 8.01
N LEU A 254 -12.38 -1.04 8.05
CA LEU A 254 -12.91 -2.36 8.44
C LEU A 254 -13.59 -2.32 9.80
N LYS A 255 -12.97 -1.66 10.80
CA LYS A 255 -13.56 -1.54 12.14
C LYS A 255 -14.89 -0.76 12.14
N ARG A 256 -14.99 0.30 11.36
CA ARG A 256 -16.25 1.05 11.19
C ARG A 256 -17.34 0.16 10.58
N LEU A 257 -16.99 -0.58 9.52
CA LEU A 257 -17.92 -1.50 8.87
C LEU A 257 -18.34 -2.65 9.81
N GLN A 258 -17.38 -3.26 10.50
CA GLN A 258 -17.66 -4.30 11.51
C GLN A 258 -18.63 -3.79 12.59
N LYS A 259 -18.40 -2.58 13.11
CA LYS A 259 -19.31 -1.97 14.09
C LYS A 259 -20.71 -1.75 13.52
N MET A 260 -20.83 -1.45 12.22
CA MET A 260 -22.13 -1.28 11.58
C MET A 260 -22.89 -2.61 11.51
N PHE A 261 -22.20 -3.72 11.21
CA PHE A 261 -22.83 -5.04 11.12
C PHE A 261 -22.99 -5.74 12.47
N SER A 262 -22.22 -5.40 13.51
CA SER A 262 -22.29 -6.02 14.84
C SER A 262 -23.60 -5.80 15.58
N LYS A 263 -24.48 -4.93 15.08
CA LYS A 263 -25.83 -4.72 15.60
C LYS A 263 -26.82 -5.81 15.17
N TYR A 264 -26.45 -6.66 14.22
CA TYR A 264 -27.25 -7.78 13.76
C TYR A 264 -26.78 -9.07 14.46
N ASP A 265 -27.66 -10.03 14.58
CA ASP A 265 -27.35 -11.34 15.14
C ASP A 265 -26.56 -12.18 14.11
N LEU A 266 -25.25 -11.98 14.09
CA LEU A 266 -24.32 -12.63 13.19
C LEU A 266 -23.31 -13.45 13.98
N THR A 267 -22.94 -14.63 13.47
CA THR A 267 -21.75 -15.32 14.00
C THR A 267 -20.48 -14.51 13.70
N GLU A 268 -19.40 -14.77 14.41
CA GLU A 268 -18.12 -14.09 14.16
C GLU A 268 -17.66 -14.24 12.70
N GLU A 269 -17.81 -15.41 12.13
CA GLU A 269 -17.46 -15.69 10.73
C GLU A 269 -18.32 -14.89 9.76
N GLU A 270 -19.65 -14.84 9.97
CA GLU A 270 -20.55 -14.06 9.13
C GLU A 270 -20.27 -12.55 9.29
N LEU A 271 -19.99 -12.07 10.50
CA LEU A 271 -19.62 -10.68 10.73
C LEU A 271 -18.37 -10.29 9.93
N VAL A 272 -17.35 -11.17 9.86
CA VAL A 272 -16.17 -10.96 9.03
C VAL A 272 -16.55 -10.89 7.55
N LYS A 273 -17.34 -11.86 7.03
CA LYS A 273 -17.76 -11.89 5.62
C LYS A 273 -18.56 -10.66 5.22
N PHE A 274 -19.54 -10.23 6.03
CA PHE A 274 -20.30 -9.00 5.76
C PHE A 274 -19.43 -7.74 5.82
N THR A 275 -18.47 -7.70 6.73
CA THR A 275 -17.50 -6.59 6.82
C THR A 275 -16.63 -6.51 5.56
N LEU A 276 -16.13 -7.66 5.10
CA LEU A 276 -15.31 -7.75 3.87
C LEU A 276 -16.13 -7.41 2.63
N ALA A 277 -17.37 -7.88 2.54
CA ALA A 277 -18.26 -7.55 1.44
C ALA A 277 -18.52 -6.05 1.33
N ALA A 278 -18.77 -5.41 2.47
CA ALA A 278 -18.96 -3.96 2.53
C ALA A 278 -17.68 -3.17 2.25
N TYR A 279 -16.52 -3.71 2.62
CA TYR A 279 -15.23 -3.12 2.28
C TYR A 279 -15.01 -3.08 0.76
N ASN A 280 -15.31 -4.18 0.07
CA ASN A 280 -15.15 -4.33 -1.37
C ASN A 280 -16.22 -3.58 -2.19
N ALA A 281 -17.49 -3.76 -1.85
CA ALA A 281 -18.62 -3.26 -2.65
C ALA A 281 -19.26 -1.96 -2.12
N GLY A 282 -18.97 -1.61 -0.88
CA GLY A 282 -19.63 -0.53 -0.16
C GLY A 282 -20.83 -1.04 0.68
N GLU A 283 -20.94 -0.49 1.88
CA GLU A 283 -21.94 -0.91 2.86
C GLU A 283 -23.39 -0.80 2.39
N GLY A 284 -23.70 0.22 1.58
CA GLY A 284 -25.06 0.44 1.10
C GLY A 284 -25.55 -0.69 0.20
N ARG A 285 -24.69 -1.18 -0.71
CA ARG A 285 -25.04 -2.31 -1.59
C ARG A 285 -25.26 -3.61 -0.82
N ILE A 286 -24.43 -3.85 0.18
CA ILE A 286 -24.58 -5.06 1.02
C ILE A 286 -25.85 -4.95 1.89
N MET A 287 -26.21 -3.75 2.33
CA MET A 287 -27.49 -3.54 3.01
C MET A 287 -28.69 -3.79 2.08
N ASP A 288 -28.64 -3.31 0.85
CA ASP A 288 -29.70 -3.59 -0.14
C ASP A 288 -29.84 -5.11 -0.39
N CYS A 289 -28.71 -5.83 -0.53
CA CYS A 289 -28.74 -7.29 -0.65
C CYS A 289 -29.37 -7.98 0.57
N ARG A 290 -29.06 -7.52 1.79
CA ARG A 290 -29.64 -8.05 3.02
C ARG A 290 -31.17 -7.78 3.10
N ASN A 291 -31.58 -6.56 2.77
CA ASN A 291 -32.99 -6.19 2.75
C ASN A 291 -33.77 -7.01 1.69
N LEU A 292 -33.17 -7.21 0.51
CA LEU A 292 -33.74 -8.03 -0.54
C LEU A 292 -33.85 -9.51 -0.10
N ALA A 293 -32.81 -10.04 0.56
CA ALA A 293 -32.83 -11.40 1.09
C ALA A 293 -34.01 -11.60 2.07
N GLU A 294 -34.16 -10.68 3.02
CA GLU A 294 -35.28 -10.69 3.97
C GLU A 294 -36.64 -10.62 3.24
N ASN A 295 -36.79 -9.72 2.28
CA ASN A 295 -38.01 -9.59 1.48
C ASN A 295 -38.35 -10.86 0.70
N LYS A 296 -37.34 -11.59 0.21
CA LYS A 296 -37.49 -12.84 -0.53
C LYS A 296 -37.61 -14.09 0.39
N GLY A 297 -37.52 -13.92 1.71
CA GLY A 297 -37.63 -15.03 2.68
C GLY A 297 -36.31 -15.82 2.85
N TYR A 298 -35.20 -15.28 2.46
CA TYR A 298 -33.86 -15.82 2.73
C TYR A 298 -33.33 -15.34 4.09
N ASP A 299 -32.46 -16.13 4.69
CA ASP A 299 -31.77 -15.73 5.93
C ASP A 299 -30.75 -14.64 5.66
N ASN A 300 -31.08 -13.38 6.00
CA ASN A 300 -30.22 -12.21 5.77
C ASN A 300 -29.02 -12.12 6.72
N SER A 301 -28.86 -13.09 7.63
CA SER A 301 -27.72 -13.21 8.55
C SER A 301 -26.61 -14.14 8.02
N ARG A 302 -26.86 -14.87 6.93
CA ARG A 302 -25.91 -15.82 6.34
C ARG A 302 -25.41 -15.34 4.98
N TRP A 303 -24.11 -15.25 4.83
CA TRP A 303 -23.49 -14.85 3.56
C TRP A 303 -23.87 -15.76 2.39
N GLU A 304 -23.96 -17.06 2.61
CA GLU A 304 -24.41 -18.03 1.62
C GLU A 304 -25.79 -17.70 1.05
N GLU A 305 -26.69 -17.20 1.87
CA GLU A 305 -28.04 -16.80 1.43
C GLU A 305 -27.99 -15.45 0.66
N ILE A 306 -27.11 -14.54 1.07
CA ILE A 306 -26.88 -13.29 0.35
C ILE A 306 -26.32 -13.53 -1.06
N THR A 307 -25.44 -14.52 -1.24
CA THR A 307 -24.91 -14.84 -2.57
C THR A 307 -25.99 -15.25 -3.57
N LYS A 308 -27.13 -15.79 -3.11
CA LYS A 308 -28.28 -16.16 -3.98
C LYS A 308 -29.05 -14.94 -4.49
N VAL A 309 -29.07 -13.84 -3.72
CA VAL A 309 -29.81 -12.61 -4.11
C VAL A 309 -28.94 -11.61 -4.88
N ILE A 310 -27.62 -11.66 -4.72
CA ILE A 310 -26.70 -10.77 -5.45
C ILE A 310 -26.95 -10.79 -6.97
N PRO A 311 -27.13 -11.94 -7.66
CA PRO A 311 -27.40 -11.95 -9.08
C PRO A 311 -28.71 -11.25 -9.47
N LEU A 312 -29.71 -11.24 -8.58
CA LEU A 312 -31.00 -10.58 -8.80
C LEU A 312 -30.86 -9.04 -8.85
N MET A 313 -29.85 -8.48 -8.20
CA MET A 313 -29.57 -7.04 -8.17
C MET A 313 -29.23 -6.44 -9.55
N ARG A 314 -29.25 -7.24 -10.62
CA ARG A 314 -29.09 -6.80 -12.02
C ARG A 314 -30.43 -6.56 -12.71
N GLU A 315 -31.51 -7.10 -12.18
CA GLU A 315 -32.83 -7.09 -12.79
C GLU A 315 -33.53 -5.76 -12.52
N ASP A 316 -34.05 -5.12 -13.57
CA ASP A 316 -34.73 -3.83 -13.44
C ASP A 316 -35.98 -3.89 -12.56
N SER A 317 -36.67 -5.05 -12.51
CA SER A 317 -37.79 -5.28 -11.61
C SER A 317 -37.41 -5.21 -10.13
N ILE A 318 -36.24 -5.74 -9.80
CA ILE A 318 -35.71 -5.74 -8.43
C ILE A 318 -35.28 -4.34 -7.98
N LEU A 319 -34.77 -3.52 -8.91
CA LEU A 319 -34.37 -2.14 -8.60
C LEU A 319 -35.55 -1.22 -8.26
N GLN A 320 -36.77 -1.64 -8.54
CA GLN A 320 -38.01 -0.91 -8.21
C GLN A 320 -38.59 -1.34 -6.85
N GLU A 321 -38.03 -2.36 -6.22
CA GLU A 321 -38.47 -2.78 -4.89
C GLU A 321 -38.05 -1.74 -3.83
N GLU A 322 -38.95 -1.39 -2.92
CA GLU A 322 -38.70 -0.36 -1.87
C GLU A 322 -37.51 -0.69 -0.96
N CYS A 323 -37.17 -1.98 -0.86
CA CYS A 323 -36.04 -2.44 -0.05
C CYS A 323 -34.67 -2.21 -0.73
N VAL A 324 -34.61 -1.88 -2.03
CA VAL A 324 -33.40 -1.63 -2.81
C VAL A 324 -33.27 -0.13 -3.08
N LYS A 325 -32.21 0.50 -2.56
CA LYS A 325 -32.01 1.96 -2.64
C LYS A 325 -30.95 2.39 -3.62
N LEU A 326 -30.00 1.51 -3.92
CA LEU A 326 -28.89 1.77 -4.84
C LEU A 326 -29.16 1.09 -6.19
N GLY A 327 -28.54 1.61 -7.24
CA GLY A 327 -28.67 1.09 -8.59
C GLY A 327 -28.06 -0.30 -8.79
N LYS A 328 -28.03 -0.78 -10.03
CA LYS A 328 -27.54 -2.09 -10.44
C LYS A 328 -26.22 -2.46 -9.76
N PHE A 329 -26.18 -3.68 -9.24
CA PHE A 329 -25.01 -4.25 -8.62
C PHE A 329 -24.68 -5.61 -9.26
N GLN A 330 -23.51 -5.72 -9.86
CA GLN A 330 -23.09 -6.97 -10.47
C GLN A 330 -22.73 -8.04 -9.46
N GLY A 331 -21.98 -7.68 -8.44
CA GLY A 331 -21.73 -8.39 -7.20
C GLY A 331 -20.96 -9.71 -7.25
N HIS A 332 -20.78 -10.34 -8.42
CA HIS A 332 -19.98 -11.57 -8.51
C HIS A 332 -18.53 -11.33 -8.09
N GLU A 333 -17.95 -10.18 -8.45
CA GLU A 333 -16.61 -9.78 -8.01
C GLU A 333 -16.48 -9.76 -6.48
N THR A 334 -17.56 -9.37 -5.78
CA THR A 334 -17.59 -9.34 -4.31
C THR A 334 -17.68 -10.75 -3.72
N ILE A 335 -18.41 -11.67 -4.37
CA ILE A 335 -18.46 -13.08 -3.96
C ILE A 335 -17.06 -13.68 -4.10
N ASP A 336 -16.46 -13.55 -5.29
CA ASP A 336 -15.10 -14.04 -5.58
C ASP A 336 -14.05 -13.43 -4.64
N TYR A 337 -14.22 -12.16 -4.29
CA TYR A 337 -13.35 -11.47 -3.34
C TYR A 337 -13.36 -12.12 -1.97
N ILE A 338 -14.54 -12.41 -1.42
CA ILE A 338 -14.67 -13.03 -0.09
C ILE A 338 -14.11 -14.45 -0.12
N GLU A 339 -14.44 -15.24 -1.13
CA GLU A 339 -13.89 -16.59 -1.29
C GLU A 339 -12.36 -16.57 -1.36
N SER A 340 -11.80 -15.62 -2.12
CA SER A 340 -10.36 -15.45 -2.25
C SER A 340 -9.71 -15.06 -0.92
N VAL A 341 -10.25 -14.08 -0.19
CA VAL A 341 -9.71 -13.67 1.12
C VAL A 341 -9.75 -14.82 2.11
N MET A 342 -10.86 -15.55 2.19
CA MET A 342 -11.00 -16.69 3.10
C MET A 342 -10.03 -17.84 2.73
N SER A 343 -9.85 -18.09 1.44
CA SER A 343 -8.88 -19.06 0.93
C SER A 343 -7.43 -18.65 1.26
N HIS A 344 -7.09 -17.38 1.07
CA HIS A 344 -5.77 -16.86 1.44
C HIS A 344 -5.53 -16.95 2.95
N TYR A 345 -6.54 -16.61 3.76
CA TYR A 345 -6.47 -16.74 5.21
C TYR A 345 -6.17 -18.17 5.64
N LYS A 346 -6.89 -19.15 5.07
CA LYS A 346 -6.67 -20.58 5.34
C LYS A 346 -5.24 -21.01 4.98
N ALA A 347 -4.75 -20.64 3.80
CA ALA A 347 -3.39 -20.96 3.36
C ALA A 347 -2.33 -20.28 4.26
N ILE A 348 -2.55 -19.01 4.64
CA ILE A 348 -1.66 -18.28 5.55
C ILE A 348 -1.63 -18.94 6.94
N CYS A 349 -2.76 -19.40 7.46
CA CYS A 349 -2.81 -20.14 8.73
C CYS A 349 -2.04 -21.46 8.68
N GLN A 350 -2.04 -22.15 7.54
CA GLN A 350 -1.26 -23.38 7.34
C GLN A 350 0.25 -23.12 7.36
N ILE A 351 0.71 -22.08 6.69
CA ILE A 351 2.14 -21.75 6.63
C ILE A 351 2.66 -21.01 7.85
N CYS A 352 1.79 -20.28 8.57
CA CYS A 352 2.09 -19.54 9.78
C CYS A 352 1.12 -19.92 10.90
N PRO A 353 1.32 -21.09 11.55
CA PRO A 353 0.35 -21.66 12.48
C PRO A 353 0.21 -20.86 13.78
N THR A 354 1.20 -20.05 14.17
CA THR A 354 1.15 -19.22 15.37
C THR A 354 0.45 -17.90 15.13
N SER A 355 -0.61 -17.64 15.89
CA SER A 355 -1.38 -16.38 15.83
C SER A 355 -0.78 -15.21 16.63
N PHE A 356 0.34 -15.45 17.36
CA PHE A 356 0.94 -14.51 18.31
C PHE A 356 2.01 -13.62 17.69
#